data_ee8ea08315ac92f21b9ca93973a4afe2
#
_entry.id   ee8ea08315ac92f21b9ca93973a4afe2
#
_cell.length_a   1.000
_cell.length_b   1.000
_cell.length_c   1.000
_cell.angle_alpha   90.00
_cell.angle_beta   90.00
_cell.angle_gamma   90.00
#
_symmetry.space_group_name_H-M   'P 1'
#
loop_
_entity.id
_entity.type
_entity.pdbx_description
1 polymer ?
#
loop_
_entity_poly.entity_id
_entity_poly.type
_entity_poly.pdbx_seq_one_letter_code
_entity_poly.pdbx_strand_id
1 'polypeptide(L)'
;AIGKEALARSTRSDRSRDPLYNQSKMYAELFRTLGWIQSTTAKLKFTFSLLGIYVATSNISTAINLLKENLLGISYPNEVLDVKSEQNLRIISGILLTMNALNSITRDEMIIGPMSISDDTNASEFQRMLINLEQCRREPKKLQKWLNFISAERKISLVTMGNYTRFPIAVLPWTGWGIKNRKSGILITEEGRKEAARILDSQDYRLEHFNNLKDELKPAFIRSSFYSFLERHGFDL
;
A
#
# COMPACT_ATOMS: atom_id res chain seq x y z
N ALA A 1 6.26 -23.92 -5.77
CA ALA A 1 5.18 -24.83 -6.15
C ALA A 1 4.17 -24.16 -7.09
N ILE A 2 3.53 -23.06 -6.67
CA ILE A 2 2.48 -22.37 -7.47
C ILE A 2 2.99 -21.93 -8.86
N GLY A 3 4.18 -21.33 -8.94
CA GLY A 3 4.74 -20.88 -10.21
C GLY A 3 5.07 -22.03 -11.17
N LYS A 4 5.52 -23.19 -10.66
CA LYS A 4 5.76 -24.38 -11.50
C LYS A 4 4.45 -24.95 -12.05
N GLU A 5 3.40 -24.99 -11.23
CA GLU A 5 2.10 -25.49 -11.62
C GLU A 5 1.40 -24.55 -12.60
N ALA A 6 1.50 -23.23 -12.37
CA ALA A 6 1.04 -22.22 -13.30
C ALA A 6 1.73 -22.33 -14.67
N LEU A 7 3.04 -22.58 -14.68
CA LEU A 7 3.81 -22.82 -15.91
C LEU A 7 3.43 -24.12 -16.60
N ALA A 8 3.15 -25.19 -15.85
CA ALA A 8 2.75 -26.47 -16.42
C ALA A 8 1.34 -26.43 -17.07
N ARG A 9 0.47 -25.56 -16.55
CA ARG A 9 -0.88 -25.34 -17.07
C ARG A 9 -0.96 -24.26 -18.15
N SER A 10 0.13 -23.51 -18.37
CA SER A 10 0.18 -22.47 -19.39
C SER A 10 0.29 -23.10 -20.77
N THR A 11 -0.62 -22.72 -21.66
CA THR A 11 -0.62 -23.11 -23.07
C THR A 11 0.11 -22.11 -23.96
N ARG A 12 0.65 -21.02 -23.38
CA ARG A 12 1.32 -19.95 -24.14
C ARG A 12 2.82 -20.09 -24.14
N SER A 13 3.42 -19.96 -25.31
CA SER A 13 4.88 -19.89 -25.47
C SER A 13 5.49 -18.63 -24.87
N ASP A 14 4.77 -17.51 -24.91
CA ASP A 14 5.18 -16.24 -24.31
C ASP A 14 4.62 -16.12 -22.88
N ARG A 15 5.46 -16.42 -21.89
CA ARG A 15 5.14 -16.38 -20.46
C ARG A 15 4.76 -14.98 -19.97
N SER A 16 5.26 -13.93 -20.62
CA SER A 16 4.95 -12.53 -20.22
C SER A 16 3.48 -12.18 -20.45
N ARG A 17 2.80 -12.92 -21.34
CA ARG A 17 1.38 -12.77 -21.66
C ARG A 17 0.47 -13.81 -21.03
N ASP A 18 1.03 -14.72 -20.23
CA ASP A 18 0.24 -15.72 -19.53
C ASP A 18 -0.43 -15.13 -18.30
N PRO A 19 -1.78 -15.08 -18.23
CA PRO A 19 -2.50 -14.50 -17.11
C PRO A 19 -2.24 -15.23 -15.79
N LEU A 20 -2.13 -16.56 -15.82
CA LEU A 20 -1.94 -17.37 -14.61
C LEU A 20 -0.52 -17.19 -14.05
N TYR A 21 0.49 -17.13 -14.92
CA TYR A 21 1.86 -16.83 -14.52
C TYR A 21 1.97 -15.44 -13.88
N ASN A 22 1.42 -14.42 -14.55
CA ASN A 22 1.44 -13.05 -14.03
C ASN A 22 0.68 -12.92 -12.71
N GLN A 23 -0.47 -13.58 -12.60
CA GLN A 23 -1.25 -13.57 -11.36
C GLN A 23 -0.49 -14.24 -10.21
N SER A 24 0.15 -15.38 -10.45
CA SER A 24 0.98 -16.06 -9.45
C SER A 24 2.17 -15.21 -9.00
N LYS A 25 2.81 -14.50 -9.93
CA LYS A 25 3.88 -13.55 -9.62
C LYS A 25 3.38 -12.40 -8.74
N MET A 26 2.24 -11.81 -9.09
CA MET A 26 1.62 -10.74 -8.30
C MET A 26 1.29 -11.17 -6.87
N TYR A 27 0.73 -12.37 -6.68
CA TYR A 27 0.45 -12.90 -5.34
C TYR A 27 1.73 -13.14 -4.54
N ALA A 28 2.78 -13.69 -5.15
CA ALA A 28 4.05 -13.88 -4.47
C ALA A 28 4.65 -12.54 -4.01
N GLU A 29 4.56 -11.50 -4.84
CA GLU A 29 5.03 -10.16 -4.51
C GLU A 29 4.19 -9.54 -3.39
N LEU A 30 2.86 -9.67 -3.45
CA LEU A 30 1.96 -9.24 -2.39
C LEU A 30 2.28 -9.92 -1.05
N PHE A 31 2.42 -11.23 -1.03
CA PHE A 31 2.73 -11.97 0.21
C PHE A 31 4.09 -11.60 0.80
N ARG A 32 5.07 -11.28 -0.06
CA ARG A 32 6.34 -10.72 0.40
C ARG A 32 6.16 -9.34 1.03
N THR A 33 5.37 -8.48 0.38
CA THR A 33 5.08 -7.12 0.89
C THR A 33 4.37 -7.17 2.24
N LEU A 34 3.48 -8.14 2.42
CA LEU A 34 2.78 -8.38 3.68
C LEU A 34 3.67 -9.07 4.75
N GLY A 35 4.90 -9.41 4.41
CA GLY A 35 5.80 -10.11 5.32
C GLY A 35 5.46 -11.58 5.58
N TRP A 36 4.53 -12.18 4.82
CA TRP A 36 4.09 -13.56 5.00
C TRP A 36 5.05 -14.59 4.45
N ILE A 37 5.80 -14.25 3.40
CA ILE A 37 6.84 -15.10 2.84
C ILE A 37 8.15 -14.33 2.71
N GLN A 38 9.25 -15.04 2.81
CA GLN A 38 10.60 -14.51 2.68
C GLN A 38 11.32 -15.20 1.53
N SER A 39 12.15 -14.44 0.81
CA SER A 39 13.06 -14.99 -0.18
C SER A 39 14.15 -15.80 0.52
N THR A 40 14.53 -16.93 -0.06
CA THR A 40 15.67 -17.71 0.39
C THR A 40 16.87 -17.46 -0.52
N THR A 41 18.05 -17.87 -0.07
CA THR A 41 19.28 -17.86 -0.89
C THR A 41 19.18 -18.76 -2.12
N ALA A 42 18.28 -19.76 -2.10
CA ALA A 42 18.04 -20.63 -3.23
C ALA A 42 17.09 -19.96 -4.23
N LYS A 43 17.49 -19.84 -5.50
CA LYS A 43 16.69 -19.26 -6.55
C LYS A 43 15.28 -19.87 -6.61
N LEU A 44 14.25 -19.02 -6.69
CA LEU A 44 12.84 -19.40 -6.84
C LEU A 44 12.25 -20.19 -5.66
N LYS A 45 12.85 -20.08 -4.49
CA LYS A 45 12.30 -20.66 -3.25
C LYS A 45 11.90 -19.55 -2.29
N PHE A 46 10.80 -19.77 -1.58
CA PHE A 46 10.31 -18.92 -0.52
C PHE A 46 10.12 -19.78 0.73
N THR A 47 10.29 -19.17 1.90
CA THR A 47 9.87 -19.77 3.18
C THR A 47 8.72 -18.91 3.73
N PHE A 48 7.89 -19.50 4.54
CA PHE A 48 6.95 -18.73 5.35
C PHE A 48 7.72 -18.03 6.47
N SER A 49 7.36 -16.78 6.75
CA SER A 49 7.71 -16.13 8.01
C SER A 49 6.86 -16.70 9.15
N LEU A 50 7.17 -16.37 10.40
CA LEU A 50 6.30 -16.71 11.54
C LEU A 50 4.90 -16.14 11.34
N LEU A 51 4.79 -14.88 10.91
CA LEU A 51 3.52 -14.26 10.56
C LEU A 51 2.78 -15.03 9.46
N GLY A 52 3.48 -15.45 8.41
CA GLY A 52 2.90 -16.25 7.32
C GLY A 52 2.39 -17.61 7.78
N ILE A 53 3.10 -18.26 8.69
CA ILE A 53 2.65 -19.51 9.30
C ILE A 53 1.39 -19.27 10.13
N TYR A 54 1.39 -18.21 10.95
CA TYR A 54 0.25 -17.84 11.78
C TYR A 54 -1.00 -17.56 10.95
N VAL A 55 -0.88 -16.76 9.89
CA VAL A 55 -1.98 -16.49 8.95
C VAL A 55 -2.49 -17.79 8.31
N ALA A 56 -1.58 -18.66 7.86
CA ALA A 56 -1.95 -19.91 7.18
C ALA A 56 -2.64 -20.94 8.10
N THR A 57 -2.39 -20.87 9.40
CA THR A 57 -2.99 -21.78 10.40
C THR A 57 -4.18 -21.18 11.15
N SER A 58 -4.40 -19.88 11.02
CA SER A 58 -5.53 -19.18 11.64
C SER A 58 -6.87 -19.50 10.97
N ASN A 59 -7.96 -19.26 11.68
CA ASN A 59 -9.27 -19.27 11.07
C ASN A 59 -9.42 -18.07 10.09
N ILE A 60 -10.41 -18.17 9.20
CA ILE A 60 -10.63 -17.17 8.14
C ILE A 60 -10.83 -15.74 8.68
N SER A 61 -11.56 -15.58 9.79
CA SER A 61 -11.84 -14.27 10.39
C SER A 61 -10.54 -13.62 10.88
N THR A 62 -9.72 -14.38 11.60
CA THR A 62 -8.40 -13.91 12.08
C THR A 62 -7.48 -13.58 10.90
N ALA A 63 -7.43 -14.42 9.88
CA ALA A 63 -6.61 -14.18 8.70
C ALA A 63 -7.02 -12.90 7.95
N ILE A 64 -8.32 -12.63 7.85
CA ILE A 64 -8.84 -11.39 7.24
C ILE A 64 -8.46 -10.17 8.07
N ASN A 65 -8.59 -10.22 9.40
CA ASN A 65 -8.19 -9.13 10.27
C ASN A 65 -6.69 -8.85 10.19
N LEU A 66 -5.86 -9.90 10.24
CA LEU A 66 -4.41 -9.79 10.03
C LEU A 66 -4.09 -9.15 8.69
N LEU A 67 -4.75 -9.55 7.61
CA LEU A 67 -4.54 -8.96 6.31
C LEU A 67 -4.89 -7.45 6.31
N LYS A 68 -5.99 -7.05 6.95
CA LYS A 68 -6.37 -5.64 7.10
C LYS A 68 -5.27 -4.85 7.83
N GLU A 69 -4.77 -5.37 8.95
CA GLU A 69 -3.67 -4.74 9.70
C GLU A 69 -2.38 -4.67 8.87
N ASN A 70 -2.00 -5.76 8.21
CA ASN A 70 -0.82 -5.78 7.36
C ASN A 70 -0.92 -4.77 6.20
N LEU A 71 -2.09 -4.57 5.63
CA LEU A 71 -2.32 -3.57 4.58
C LEU A 71 -2.04 -2.14 5.06
N LEU A 72 -2.45 -1.81 6.28
CA LEU A 72 -2.19 -0.50 6.88
C LEU A 72 -0.70 -0.28 7.17
N GLY A 73 0.02 -1.35 7.48
CA GLY A 73 1.46 -1.32 7.76
C GLY A 73 2.36 -1.29 6.53
N ILE A 74 1.83 -1.47 5.31
CA ILE A 74 2.65 -1.38 4.09
C ILE A 74 3.20 0.03 3.95
N SER A 75 4.52 0.15 4.05
CA SER A 75 5.24 1.43 3.97
C SER A 75 6.35 1.39 2.92
N TYR A 76 6.73 2.55 2.47
CA TYR A 76 7.90 2.77 1.60
C TYR A 76 8.84 3.77 2.29
N PRO A 77 10.15 3.56 2.30
CA PRO A 77 10.88 2.46 1.65
C PRO A 77 10.51 1.09 2.23
N ASN A 78 10.64 0.03 1.43
CA ASN A 78 10.30 -1.33 1.82
C ASN A 78 11.47 -2.26 1.55
N GLU A 79 12.11 -2.73 2.60
CA GLU A 79 13.28 -3.61 2.51
C GLU A 79 12.91 -5.00 1.95
N VAL A 80 11.72 -5.50 2.29
CA VAL A 80 11.26 -6.82 1.83
C VAL A 80 11.14 -6.87 0.30
N LEU A 81 10.76 -5.74 -0.30
CA LEU A 81 10.64 -5.60 -1.75
C LEU A 81 11.91 -5.06 -2.42
N ASP A 82 12.96 -4.76 -1.63
CA ASP A 82 14.15 -4.05 -2.13
C ASP A 82 13.78 -2.72 -2.84
N VAL A 83 12.72 -2.08 -2.38
CA VAL A 83 12.28 -0.78 -2.89
C VAL A 83 13.00 0.30 -2.14
N LYS A 84 13.95 0.92 -2.82
CA LYS A 84 14.60 2.16 -2.38
C LYS A 84 13.71 3.31 -2.79
N SER A 85 13.22 4.06 -1.84
CA SER A 85 12.40 5.25 -2.07
C SER A 85 12.89 6.37 -1.17
N GLU A 86 12.94 7.57 -1.70
CA GLU A 86 13.13 8.79 -0.90
C GLU A 86 11.86 9.19 -0.14
N GLN A 87 10.74 8.55 -0.47
CA GLN A 87 9.46 8.78 0.18
C GLN A 87 9.32 7.90 1.42
N ASN A 88 8.61 8.42 2.41
CA ASN A 88 8.24 7.73 3.63
C ASN A 88 6.72 7.66 3.72
N LEU A 89 6.15 6.67 3.05
CA LEU A 89 4.70 6.58 2.83
C LEU A 89 4.14 5.25 3.30
N ARG A 90 2.98 5.30 3.96
CA ARG A 90 2.07 4.17 4.16
C ARG A 90 0.91 4.33 3.19
N ILE A 91 1.01 3.69 2.03
CA ILE A 91 0.13 3.96 0.89
C ILE A 91 -1.36 3.81 1.25
N ILE A 92 -1.75 2.70 1.86
CA ILE A 92 -3.16 2.45 2.19
C ILE A 92 -3.63 3.38 3.31
N SER A 93 -2.82 3.58 4.34
CA SER A 93 -3.10 4.51 5.43
C SER A 93 -3.24 5.95 4.92
N GLY A 94 -2.31 6.42 4.11
CA GLY A 94 -2.36 7.77 3.53
C GLY A 94 -3.59 8.00 2.66
N ILE A 95 -3.98 7.00 1.85
CA ILE A 95 -5.21 7.05 1.05
C ILE A 95 -6.44 7.11 1.95
N LEU A 96 -6.50 6.27 2.99
CA LEU A 96 -7.64 6.21 3.91
C LEU A 96 -7.80 7.52 4.69
N LEU A 97 -6.70 8.10 5.17
CA LEU A 97 -6.69 9.42 5.83
C LEU A 97 -7.16 10.54 4.86
N THR A 98 -6.72 10.49 3.61
CA THR A 98 -7.17 11.43 2.57
C THR A 98 -8.67 11.29 2.32
N MET A 99 -9.18 10.06 2.22
CA MET A 99 -10.61 9.80 2.07
C MET A 99 -11.41 10.27 3.29
N ASN A 100 -10.85 10.13 4.50
CA ASN A 100 -11.51 10.61 5.72
C ASN A 100 -11.67 12.13 5.70
N ALA A 101 -10.67 12.87 5.24
CA ALA A 101 -10.72 14.32 5.12
C ALA A 101 -11.64 14.79 3.99
N LEU A 102 -11.61 14.13 2.83
CA LEU A 102 -12.27 14.58 1.59
C LEU A 102 -13.53 13.79 1.22
N ASN A 103 -13.96 12.83 2.03
CA ASN A 103 -15.10 11.91 1.85
C ASN A 103 -14.95 10.91 0.69
N SER A 104 -14.08 11.16 -0.26
CA SER A 104 -13.85 10.30 -1.43
C SER A 104 -12.47 10.51 -2.00
N ILE A 105 -12.07 9.61 -2.90
CA ILE A 105 -10.85 9.76 -3.67
C ILE A 105 -11.00 9.11 -5.04
N THR A 106 -10.57 9.80 -6.09
CA THR A 106 -10.46 9.25 -7.45
C THR A 106 -9.08 8.66 -7.68
N ARG A 107 -8.93 7.92 -8.79
CA ARG A 107 -7.62 7.40 -9.22
C ARG A 107 -6.57 8.50 -9.36
N ASP A 108 -6.95 9.57 -10.04
CA ASP A 108 -6.03 10.67 -10.34
C ASP A 108 -5.64 11.44 -9.08
N GLU A 109 -6.58 11.60 -8.15
CA GLU A 109 -6.32 12.18 -6.84
C GLU A 109 -5.39 11.31 -5.98
N MET A 110 -5.48 9.96 -6.07
CA MET A 110 -4.50 9.08 -5.40
C MET A 110 -3.08 9.38 -5.89
N ILE A 111 -2.92 9.54 -7.21
CA ILE A 111 -1.61 9.79 -7.84
C ILE A 111 -1.02 11.12 -7.39
N ILE A 112 -1.78 12.22 -7.52
CA ILE A 112 -1.27 13.57 -7.21
C ILE A 112 -1.30 13.93 -5.72
N GLY A 113 -1.98 13.13 -4.93
CA GLY A 113 -2.15 13.30 -3.50
C GLY A 113 -1.30 12.32 -2.70
N PRO A 114 -1.93 11.38 -1.97
CA PRO A 114 -1.24 10.55 -0.99
C PRO A 114 -0.10 9.69 -1.53
N MET A 115 -0.06 9.40 -2.84
CA MET A 115 1.04 8.66 -3.46
C MET A 115 2.18 9.56 -3.93
N SER A 116 2.07 10.87 -3.80
CA SER A 116 3.06 11.84 -4.32
C SER A 116 3.71 12.71 -3.25
N ILE A 117 3.19 12.72 -2.04
CA ILE A 117 3.85 13.40 -0.92
C ILE A 117 5.14 12.67 -0.53
N SER A 118 6.03 13.38 0.14
CA SER A 118 7.30 12.81 0.61
C SER A 118 7.09 11.96 1.85
N ASP A 119 6.11 12.33 2.68
CA ASP A 119 5.92 11.78 4.00
C ASP A 119 4.47 11.94 4.47
N ASP A 120 3.80 10.83 4.69
CA ASP A 120 2.39 10.81 5.13
C ASP A 120 2.21 11.19 6.59
N THR A 121 3.28 11.25 7.37
CA THR A 121 3.25 11.63 8.80
C THR A 121 3.58 13.11 9.02
N ASN A 122 4.09 13.81 7.98
CA ASN A 122 4.30 15.24 8.03
C ASN A 122 2.95 15.98 7.89
N ALA A 123 2.41 16.42 9.04
CA ALA A 123 1.10 17.07 9.09
C ALA A 123 1.00 18.29 8.17
N SER A 124 2.06 19.10 8.05
CA SER A 124 2.07 20.28 7.19
C SER A 124 2.05 19.92 5.71
N GLU A 125 2.79 18.90 5.30
CA GLU A 125 2.79 18.39 3.93
C GLU A 125 1.44 17.75 3.59
N PHE A 126 0.91 16.93 4.49
CA PHE A 126 -0.38 16.29 4.33
C PHE A 126 -1.51 17.32 4.18
N GLN A 127 -1.51 18.36 5.03
CA GLN A 127 -2.51 19.42 4.95
C GLN A 127 -2.41 20.21 3.63
N ARG A 128 -1.21 20.53 3.17
CA ARG A 128 -1.01 21.19 1.86
C ARG A 128 -1.51 20.31 0.71
N MET A 129 -1.27 19.00 0.79
CA MET A 129 -1.77 18.03 -0.18
C MET A 129 -3.31 18.05 -0.23
N LEU A 130 -4.00 18.03 0.92
CA LEU A 130 -5.47 18.10 0.98
C LEU A 130 -6.00 19.39 0.35
N ILE A 131 -5.42 20.54 0.67
CA ILE A 131 -5.80 21.84 0.07
C ILE A 131 -5.63 21.81 -1.46
N ASN A 132 -4.52 21.25 -1.94
CA ASN A 132 -4.28 21.11 -3.37
C ASN A 132 -5.30 20.20 -4.06
N LEU A 133 -5.68 19.09 -3.43
CA LEU A 133 -6.72 18.20 -3.96
C LEU A 133 -8.07 18.88 -4.04
N GLU A 134 -8.46 19.62 -3.01
CA GLU A 134 -9.71 20.41 -3.05
C GLU A 134 -9.71 21.45 -4.16
N GLN A 135 -8.59 22.12 -4.39
CA GLN A 135 -8.46 23.06 -5.52
C GLN A 135 -8.58 22.34 -6.86
N CYS A 136 -7.96 21.17 -7.02
CA CYS A 136 -8.06 20.36 -8.23
C CYS A 136 -9.49 19.88 -8.50
N ARG A 137 -10.29 19.60 -7.47
CA ARG A 137 -11.72 19.28 -7.60
C ARG A 137 -12.54 20.43 -8.16
N ARG A 138 -12.20 21.66 -7.79
CA ARG A 138 -12.85 22.87 -8.31
C ARG A 138 -12.38 23.21 -9.73
N GLU A 139 -11.15 22.83 -10.07
CA GLU A 139 -10.49 23.19 -11.32
C GLU A 139 -9.91 21.94 -12.04
N PRO A 140 -10.72 21.21 -12.84
CA PRO A 140 -10.25 19.97 -13.50
C PRO A 140 -8.99 20.16 -14.38
N LYS A 141 -8.80 21.34 -14.96
CA LYS A 141 -7.58 21.66 -15.73
C LYS A 141 -6.32 21.66 -14.85
N LYS A 142 -6.46 21.98 -13.57
CA LYS A 142 -5.36 21.96 -12.59
C LYS A 142 -4.96 20.53 -12.27
N LEU A 143 -5.93 19.64 -12.10
CA LEU A 143 -5.68 18.20 -11.91
C LEU A 143 -4.82 17.64 -13.05
N GLN A 144 -5.21 17.90 -14.30
CA GLN A 144 -4.47 17.40 -15.46
C GLN A 144 -3.04 17.98 -15.55
N LYS A 145 -2.88 19.26 -15.22
CA LYS A 145 -1.55 19.88 -15.16
C LYS A 145 -0.64 19.21 -14.12
N TRP A 146 -1.17 18.91 -12.93
CA TRP A 146 -0.44 18.22 -11.89
C TRP A 146 -0.05 16.79 -12.28
N LEU A 147 -0.97 16.03 -12.87
CA LEU A 147 -0.67 14.69 -13.39
C LEU A 147 0.47 14.71 -14.40
N ASN A 148 0.43 15.64 -15.35
CA ASN A 148 1.47 15.79 -16.35
C ASN A 148 2.82 16.21 -15.72
N PHE A 149 2.78 17.11 -14.74
CA PHE A 149 3.97 17.55 -14.00
C PHE A 149 4.64 16.37 -13.29
N ILE A 150 3.88 15.60 -12.49
CA ILE A 150 4.41 14.44 -11.76
C ILE A 150 4.93 13.36 -12.73
N SER A 151 4.21 13.14 -13.84
CA SER A 151 4.66 12.22 -14.89
C SER A 151 6.02 12.61 -15.47
N ALA A 152 6.19 13.89 -15.75
CA ALA A 152 7.46 14.40 -16.29
C ALA A 152 8.60 14.37 -15.25
N GLU A 153 8.32 14.80 -14.02
CA GLU A 153 9.30 14.83 -12.92
C GLU A 153 9.82 13.42 -12.59
N ARG A 154 8.91 12.47 -12.45
CA ARG A 154 9.25 11.08 -12.12
C ARG A 154 9.65 10.23 -13.33
N LYS A 155 9.55 10.76 -14.53
CA LYS A 155 9.79 10.04 -15.80
C LYS A 155 8.96 8.74 -15.92
N ILE A 156 7.72 8.78 -15.41
CA ILE A 156 6.79 7.66 -15.41
C ILE A 156 5.55 8.06 -16.19
N SER A 157 5.10 7.21 -17.14
CA SER A 157 3.92 7.49 -17.93
C SER A 157 2.64 7.51 -17.08
N LEU A 158 1.63 8.31 -17.47
CA LEU A 158 0.32 8.34 -16.81
C LEU A 158 -0.33 6.96 -16.74
N VAL A 159 -0.14 6.12 -17.76
CA VAL A 159 -0.62 4.74 -17.79
C VAL A 159 0.02 3.91 -16.68
N THR A 160 1.33 4.02 -16.52
CA THR A 160 2.08 3.31 -15.48
C THR A 160 1.67 3.78 -14.09
N MET A 161 1.56 5.09 -13.87
CA MET A 161 1.05 5.63 -12.60
C MET A 161 -0.36 5.14 -12.30
N GLY A 162 -1.24 5.10 -13.31
CA GLY A 162 -2.57 4.53 -13.19
C GLY A 162 -2.58 3.04 -12.83
N ASN A 163 -1.54 2.28 -13.22
CA ASN A 163 -1.41 0.89 -12.81
C ASN A 163 -1.11 0.74 -11.31
N TYR A 164 -0.33 1.64 -10.72
CA TYR A 164 -0.03 1.62 -9.28
C TYR A 164 -1.27 1.84 -8.40
N THR A 165 -2.31 2.51 -8.90
CA THR A 165 -3.56 2.70 -8.16
C THR A 165 -4.49 1.48 -8.18
N ARG A 166 -4.22 0.47 -9.02
CA ARG A 166 -5.10 -0.71 -9.13
C ARG A 166 -5.25 -1.47 -7.82
N PHE A 167 -4.15 -1.62 -7.10
CA PHE A 167 -4.15 -2.32 -5.82
C PHE A 167 -4.99 -1.59 -4.77
N PRO A 168 -4.75 -0.31 -4.41
CA PRO A 168 -5.62 0.41 -3.48
C PRO A 168 -7.09 0.44 -3.89
N ILE A 169 -7.39 0.66 -5.19
CA ILE A 169 -8.76 0.67 -5.72
C ILE A 169 -9.47 -0.68 -5.51
N ALA A 170 -8.75 -1.79 -5.53
CA ALA A 170 -9.31 -3.11 -5.27
C ALA A 170 -9.48 -3.38 -3.77
N VAL A 171 -8.49 -3.00 -2.98
CA VAL A 171 -8.39 -3.29 -1.54
C VAL A 171 -9.42 -2.52 -0.72
N LEU A 172 -9.60 -1.24 -0.97
CA LEU A 172 -10.48 -0.37 -0.18
C LEU A 172 -11.94 -0.87 -0.13
N PRO A 173 -12.59 -1.28 -1.24
CA PRO A 173 -13.90 -1.90 -1.17
C PRO A 173 -13.90 -3.30 -0.55
N TRP A 174 -12.84 -4.07 -0.79
CA TRP A 174 -12.72 -5.42 -0.26
C TRP A 174 -12.61 -5.44 1.27
N THR A 175 -11.89 -4.49 1.86
CA THR A 175 -11.76 -4.34 3.32
C THR A 175 -13.02 -3.79 3.98
N GLY A 176 -13.97 -3.28 3.21
CA GLY A 176 -15.13 -2.55 3.72
C GLY A 176 -14.88 -1.08 4.03
N TRP A 177 -13.65 -0.57 3.83
CA TRP A 177 -13.30 0.81 4.13
C TRP A 177 -13.80 1.82 3.09
N GLY A 178 -14.18 1.35 1.91
CA GLY A 178 -14.65 2.20 0.83
C GLY A 178 -15.71 1.52 -0.03
N ILE A 179 -16.49 2.35 -0.75
CA ILE A 179 -17.51 1.90 -1.71
C ILE A 179 -17.21 2.56 -3.05
N LYS A 180 -17.16 1.77 -4.13
CA LYS A 180 -16.98 2.30 -5.50
C LYS A 180 -18.18 3.15 -5.93
N ASN A 181 -17.89 4.35 -6.41
CA ASN A 181 -18.85 5.26 -6.99
C ASN A 181 -18.37 5.71 -8.38
N ARG A 182 -19.26 5.68 -9.38
CA ARG A 182 -18.90 6.00 -10.76
C ARG A 182 -18.44 7.45 -10.96
N LYS A 183 -18.98 8.39 -10.16
CA LYS A 183 -18.70 9.84 -10.31
C LYS A 183 -17.55 10.30 -9.45
N SER A 184 -17.45 9.81 -8.22
CA SER A 184 -16.52 10.31 -7.20
C SER A 184 -15.40 9.32 -6.82
N GLY A 185 -15.24 8.25 -7.58
CA GLY A 185 -14.20 7.25 -7.32
C GLY A 185 -14.56 6.29 -6.19
N ILE A 186 -13.88 6.36 -5.06
CA ILE A 186 -14.16 5.56 -3.88
C ILE A 186 -14.64 6.49 -2.77
N LEU A 187 -15.83 6.23 -2.26
CA LEU A 187 -16.38 6.90 -1.07
C LEU A 187 -15.94 6.17 0.18
N ILE A 188 -15.58 6.90 1.23
CA ILE A 188 -15.27 6.30 2.53
C ILE A 188 -16.55 5.79 3.20
N THR A 189 -16.45 4.66 3.87
CA THR A 189 -17.53 4.09 4.70
C THR A 189 -17.39 4.52 6.14
N GLU A 190 -18.38 4.22 6.97
CA GLU A 190 -18.28 4.42 8.43
C GLU A 190 -17.16 3.56 9.05
N GLU A 191 -16.98 2.32 8.57
CA GLU A 191 -15.87 1.47 8.99
C GLU A 191 -14.52 2.09 8.58
N GLY A 192 -14.44 2.62 7.36
CA GLY A 192 -13.25 3.35 6.91
C GLY A 192 -12.93 4.59 7.75
N ARG A 193 -13.94 5.32 8.23
CA ARG A 193 -13.73 6.47 9.15
C ARG A 193 -13.21 6.04 10.51
N LYS A 194 -13.77 4.97 11.08
CA LYS A 194 -13.28 4.40 12.34
C LYS A 194 -11.82 3.97 12.22
N GLU A 195 -11.49 3.35 11.11
CA GLU A 195 -10.12 2.92 10.85
C GLU A 195 -9.16 4.11 10.67
N ALA A 196 -9.59 5.14 9.93
CA ALA A 196 -8.80 6.36 9.77
C ALA A 196 -8.55 7.08 11.11
N ALA A 197 -9.55 7.13 12.01
CA ALA A 197 -9.39 7.66 13.36
C ALA A 197 -8.38 6.83 14.17
N ARG A 198 -8.45 5.50 14.09
CA ARG A 198 -7.49 4.60 14.74
C ARG A 198 -6.05 4.85 14.25
N ILE A 199 -5.85 5.07 12.95
CA ILE A 199 -4.52 5.41 12.39
C ILE A 199 -4.00 6.72 12.95
N LEU A 200 -4.86 7.74 13.07
CA LEU A 200 -4.48 9.05 13.64
C LEU A 200 -4.10 8.96 15.12
N ASP A 201 -4.81 8.15 15.88
CA ASP A 201 -4.54 7.95 17.31
C ASP A 201 -3.33 7.03 17.55
N SER A 202 -2.92 6.24 16.56
CA SER A 202 -1.79 5.35 16.70
C SER A 202 -0.48 6.13 16.73
N GLN A 203 0.36 5.84 17.73
CA GLN A 203 1.71 6.42 17.83
C GLN A 203 2.78 5.52 17.17
N ASP A 204 2.35 4.54 16.39
CA ASP A 204 3.18 3.44 15.90
C ASP A 204 4.23 3.87 14.89
N TYR A 205 4.02 5.03 14.28
CA TYR A 205 4.93 5.57 13.30
C TYR A 205 5.29 7.01 13.65
N ARG A 206 6.37 7.18 14.40
CA ARG A 206 6.90 8.51 14.70
C ARG A 206 8.03 8.84 13.75
N LEU A 207 7.75 9.69 12.79
CA LEU A 207 8.70 10.15 11.80
C LEU A 207 9.93 10.81 12.39
N GLU A 208 9.78 11.53 13.49
CA GLU A 208 10.90 12.17 14.18
C GLU A 208 12.01 11.18 14.53
N HIS A 209 11.64 9.98 14.96
CA HIS A 209 12.60 8.92 15.24
C HIS A 209 13.25 8.39 13.95
N PHE A 210 12.44 8.17 12.90
CA PHE A 210 12.93 7.66 11.63
C PHE A 210 13.91 8.63 10.94
N ASN A 211 13.58 9.92 10.90
CA ASN A 211 14.43 10.92 10.26
C ASN A 211 15.78 11.11 10.97
N ASN A 212 15.84 10.85 12.27
CA ASN A 212 17.05 10.93 13.07
C ASN A 212 17.89 9.64 13.04
N LEU A 213 17.39 8.56 12.42
CA LEU A 213 18.14 7.33 12.27
C LEU A 213 19.15 7.44 11.12
N LYS A 214 20.30 6.77 11.30
CA LYS A 214 21.22 6.50 10.19
C LYS A 214 20.52 5.63 9.15
N ASP A 215 20.82 5.84 7.87
CA ASP A 215 20.14 5.13 6.77
C ASP A 215 20.23 3.61 6.88
N GLU A 216 21.33 3.10 7.44
CA GLU A 216 21.55 1.68 7.69
C GLU A 216 20.55 1.07 8.70
N LEU A 217 20.03 1.89 9.64
CA LEU A 217 19.10 1.46 10.68
C LEU A 217 17.63 1.61 10.31
N LYS A 218 17.34 2.41 9.29
CA LYS A 218 15.97 2.68 8.84
C LYS A 218 15.18 1.42 8.45
N PRO A 219 15.73 0.48 7.69
CA PRO A 219 15.02 -0.75 7.34
C PRO A 219 14.65 -1.60 8.55
N ALA A 220 15.56 -1.73 9.52
CA ALA A 220 15.31 -2.46 10.76
C ALA A 220 14.23 -1.78 11.61
N PHE A 221 14.23 -0.45 11.66
CA PHE A 221 13.22 0.34 12.38
C PHE A 221 11.82 0.16 11.77
N ILE A 222 11.69 0.24 10.44
CA ILE A 222 10.43 0.02 9.74
C ILE A 222 9.87 -1.36 10.05
N ARG A 223 10.71 -2.38 10.00
CA ARG A 223 10.33 -3.76 10.29
C ARG A 223 9.86 -3.92 11.74
N SER A 224 10.62 -3.40 12.68
CA SER A 224 10.28 -3.44 14.11
C SER A 224 8.96 -2.70 14.39
N SER A 225 8.77 -1.53 13.80
CA SER A 225 7.54 -0.74 13.96
C SER A 225 6.31 -1.47 13.41
N PHE A 226 6.45 -2.18 12.30
CA PHE A 226 5.39 -2.99 11.72
C PHE A 226 4.97 -4.13 12.63
N TYR A 227 5.92 -4.92 13.15
CA TYR A 227 5.61 -6.00 14.08
C TYR A 227 5.02 -5.49 15.40
N SER A 228 5.56 -4.42 15.96
CA SER A 228 5.01 -3.79 17.16
C SER A 228 3.58 -3.27 16.96
N PHE A 229 3.26 -2.81 15.76
CA PHE A 229 1.90 -2.43 15.39
C PHE A 229 0.96 -3.64 15.44
N LEU A 230 1.36 -4.77 14.87
CA LEU A 230 0.55 -6.00 14.89
C LEU A 230 0.33 -6.51 16.31
N GLU A 231 1.36 -6.58 17.13
CA GLU A 231 1.28 -7.02 18.54
C GLU A 231 0.30 -6.17 19.34
N ARG A 232 0.34 -4.84 19.20
CA ARG A 232 -0.58 -3.93 19.92
C ARG A 232 -2.05 -4.09 19.52
N HIS A 233 -2.31 -4.64 18.36
CA HIS A 233 -3.66 -4.96 17.90
C HIS A 233 -4.09 -6.39 18.25
N GLY A 234 -3.39 -7.06 19.16
CA GLY A 234 -3.75 -8.36 19.68
C GLY A 234 -3.40 -9.55 18.79
N PHE A 235 -2.45 -9.34 17.87
CA PHE A 235 -1.88 -10.42 17.09
C PHE A 235 -0.62 -10.91 17.79
N ASP A 236 -0.74 -12.09 18.40
CA ASP A 236 0.37 -12.81 19.02
C ASP A 236 1.23 -13.43 17.91
N LEU A 237 2.44 -12.92 17.69
CA LEU A 237 3.33 -13.27 16.58
C LEU A 237 4.43 -14.21 16.99
#